data_7d17c2c34ae609894ef098710343db99
#
_entry.id   7d17c2c34ae609894ef098710343db99
#
_cell.length_a   1.000
_cell.length_b   1.000
_cell.length_c   1.000
_cell.angle_alpha   90.00
_cell.angle_beta   90.00
_cell.angle_gamma   90.00
#
_symmetry.space_group_name_H-M   'P 1'
#
loop_
_entity.id
_entity.type
_entity.pdbx_description
1 polymer ?
#
loop_
_entity_poly.entity_id
_entity_poly.type
_entity_poly.pdbx_seq_one_letter_code
_entity_poly.pdbx_strand_id
1 'polypeptide(L)'
;SAASDVYKRQVMFVLLFLCGWFQGMGWPPCGRTMVHWWSQKERGGIVSVWNCAHNVGGGIPPLLFLLGMAWFNDWHAALYMPAFCAILVALFAFAMMRDTPQSCGLPPIEEYKNDYPDDYNEKAEQELTAKQIFMQYVLPNKLLWYIAIANVFVYLLRYGILDWSPTYLKEVKHFALDKSSWAYFLYEYAGIPVSYT
;
A
#
# COMPACT_ATOMS: atom_id res chain seq x y z
N SER A 1 -26.16 26.34 -2.23
CA SER A 1 -27.15 26.29 -1.12
C SER A 1 -26.72 25.19 -0.16
N ALA A 2 -27.06 25.32 1.15
CA ALA A 2 -26.70 24.36 2.20
C ALA A 2 -27.02 22.90 1.82
N ALA A 3 -28.14 22.65 1.14
CA ALA A 3 -28.51 21.31 0.66
C ALA A 3 -27.52 20.77 -0.38
N SER A 4 -27.04 21.61 -1.30
CA SER A 4 -26.02 21.22 -2.30
C SER A 4 -24.69 20.84 -1.64
N ASP A 5 -24.30 21.53 -0.56
CA ASP A 5 -23.06 21.26 0.14
C ASP A 5 -23.14 19.98 0.98
N VAL A 6 -24.32 19.69 1.55
CA VAL A 6 -24.57 18.42 2.26
C VAL A 6 -24.47 17.24 1.29
N TYR A 7 -25.08 17.33 0.10
CA TYR A 7 -24.99 16.30 -0.93
C TYR A 7 -23.55 16.05 -1.38
N LYS A 8 -22.78 17.11 -1.61
CA LYS A 8 -21.36 16.98 -1.98
C LYS A 8 -20.55 16.28 -0.89
N ARG A 9 -20.81 16.59 0.38
CA ARG A 9 -20.13 15.93 1.52
C ARG A 9 -20.49 14.45 1.62
N GLN A 10 -21.76 14.10 1.41
CA GLN A 10 -22.22 12.70 1.43
C GLN A 10 -21.59 11.89 0.30
N VAL A 11 -21.58 12.42 -0.91
CA VAL A 11 -20.92 11.78 -2.06
C VAL A 11 -19.42 11.60 -1.79
N MET A 12 -18.76 12.64 -1.30
CA MET A 12 -17.33 12.57 -0.94
C MET A 12 -17.07 11.50 0.14
N PHE A 13 -17.90 11.42 1.16
CA PHE A 13 -17.80 10.40 2.20
C PHE A 13 -17.88 8.98 1.61
N VAL A 14 -18.87 8.73 0.76
CA VAL A 14 -19.05 7.41 0.11
C VAL A 14 -17.85 7.08 -0.78
N LEU A 15 -17.37 8.03 -1.56
CA LEU A 15 -16.21 7.81 -2.44
C LEU A 15 -14.93 7.55 -1.63
N LEU A 16 -14.69 8.28 -0.55
CA LEU A 16 -13.55 8.05 0.33
C LEU A 16 -13.65 6.71 1.07
N PHE A 17 -14.84 6.34 1.51
CA PHE A 17 -15.08 5.02 2.11
C PHE A 17 -14.78 3.90 1.13
N LEU A 18 -15.27 3.98 -0.10
CA LEU A 18 -14.99 2.99 -1.15
C LEU A 18 -13.49 2.97 -1.50
N CYS A 19 -12.86 4.12 -1.59
CA CYS A 19 -11.41 4.21 -1.82
C CYS A 19 -10.62 3.46 -0.72
N GLY A 20 -10.92 3.71 0.55
CA GLY A 20 -10.30 3.02 1.66
C GLY A 20 -10.59 1.51 1.67
N TRP A 21 -11.80 1.13 1.33
CA TRP A 21 -12.19 -0.28 1.21
C TRP A 21 -11.36 -1.01 0.16
N PHE A 22 -11.27 -0.46 -1.06
CA PHE A 22 -10.48 -1.06 -2.14
C PHE A 22 -8.97 -1.01 -1.86
N GLN A 23 -8.48 0.06 -1.22
CA GLN A 23 -7.08 0.17 -0.81
C GLN A 23 -6.69 -0.94 0.17
N GLY A 24 -7.57 -1.30 1.11
CA GLY A 24 -7.34 -2.40 2.05
C GLY A 24 -7.18 -3.77 1.38
N MET A 25 -7.70 -3.94 0.18
CA MET A 25 -7.59 -5.20 -0.58
C MET A 25 -6.23 -5.40 -1.27
N GLY A 26 -5.36 -4.41 -1.31
CA GLY A 26 -4.08 -4.50 -2.03
C GLY A 26 -3.00 -5.29 -1.29
N TRP A 27 -2.94 -5.19 0.03
CA TRP A 27 -1.88 -5.81 0.85
C TRP A 27 -1.93 -7.34 0.90
N PRO A 28 -3.08 -7.99 1.17
CA PRO A 28 -3.13 -9.45 1.28
C PRO A 28 -2.68 -10.19 0.02
N PRO A 29 -3.08 -9.79 -1.21
CA PRO A 29 -2.58 -10.42 -2.43
C PRO A 29 -1.07 -10.28 -2.62
N CYS A 30 -0.49 -9.11 -2.29
CA CYS A 30 0.96 -8.91 -2.36
C CYS A 30 1.70 -9.86 -1.41
N GLY A 31 1.23 -10.00 -0.17
CA GLY A 31 1.79 -10.94 0.79
C GLY A 31 1.71 -12.39 0.28
N ARG A 32 0.57 -12.79 -0.26
CA ARG A 32 0.38 -14.11 -0.87
C ARG A 32 1.35 -14.36 -2.02
N THR A 33 1.47 -13.42 -2.96
CA THR A 33 2.42 -13.52 -4.08
C THR A 33 3.85 -13.70 -3.57
N MET A 34 4.26 -12.94 -2.56
CA MET A 34 5.60 -13.07 -1.98
C MET A 34 5.85 -14.44 -1.34
N VAL A 35 4.85 -15.02 -0.70
CA VAL A 35 4.98 -16.34 -0.08
C VAL A 35 5.14 -17.44 -1.15
N HIS A 36 4.41 -17.37 -2.25
CA HIS A 36 4.43 -18.42 -3.28
C HIS A 36 5.57 -18.30 -4.28
N TRP A 37 6.14 -17.09 -4.50
CA TRP A 37 7.18 -16.86 -5.52
C TRP A 37 8.61 -16.83 -4.96
N TRP A 38 8.79 -16.65 -3.65
CA TRP A 38 10.11 -16.58 -3.02
C TRP A 38 10.25 -17.52 -1.83
N SER A 39 11.41 -18.15 -1.73
CA SER A 39 11.73 -19.04 -0.63
C SER A 39 11.79 -18.30 0.71
N GLN A 40 11.67 -19.02 1.81
CA GLN A 40 11.68 -18.43 3.15
C GLN A 40 12.94 -17.61 3.44
N LYS A 41 14.10 -18.07 2.93
CA LYS A 41 15.40 -17.38 3.11
C LYS A 41 15.50 -16.07 2.34
N GLU A 42 14.87 -15.98 1.17
CA GLU A 42 14.92 -14.80 0.29
C GLU A 42 13.83 -13.78 0.61
N ARG A 43 12.75 -14.23 1.25
CA ARG A 43 11.53 -13.46 1.47
C ARG A 43 11.77 -12.15 2.22
N GLY A 44 12.66 -12.15 3.23
CA GLY A 44 12.99 -10.94 3.99
C GLY A 44 13.54 -9.82 3.11
N GLY A 45 14.49 -10.14 2.23
CA GLY A 45 15.06 -9.16 1.28
C GLY A 45 14.02 -8.63 0.30
N ILE A 46 13.18 -9.50 -0.25
CA ILE A 46 12.12 -9.12 -1.20
C ILE A 46 11.06 -8.24 -0.53
N VAL A 47 10.65 -8.57 0.69
CA VAL A 47 9.71 -7.73 1.46
C VAL A 47 10.29 -6.35 1.73
N SER A 48 11.59 -6.24 2.01
CA SER A 48 12.26 -4.95 2.20
C SER A 48 12.23 -4.10 0.92
N VAL A 49 12.57 -4.68 -0.23
CA VAL A 49 12.47 -4.00 -1.53
C VAL A 49 11.04 -3.60 -1.86
N TRP A 50 10.08 -4.50 -1.63
CA TRP A 50 8.67 -4.19 -1.82
C TRP A 50 8.18 -3.06 -0.92
N ASN A 51 8.64 -3.01 0.32
CA ASN A 51 8.29 -1.93 1.23
C ASN A 51 8.80 -0.56 0.75
N CYS A 52 9.96 -0.51 0.06
CA CYS A 52 10.43 0.71 -0.59
C CYS A 52 9.44 1.23 -1.65
N ALA A 53 8.74 0.34 -2.35
CA ALA A 53 7.75 0.73 -3.35
C ALA A 53 6.60 1.56 -2.76
N HIS A 54 6.26 1.34 -1.48
CA HIS A 54 5.26 2.14 -0.77
C HIS A 54 5.70 3.62 -0.64
N ASN A 55 6.96 3.86 -0.27
CA ASN A 55 7.50 5.21 -0.14
C ASN A 55 7.65 5.90 -1.51
N VAL A 56 8.09 5.15 -2.53
CA VAL A 56 8.16 5.66 -3.91
C VAL A 56 6.75 6.03 -4.41
N GLY A 57 5.79 5.12 -4.24
CA GLY A 57 4.41 5.33 -4.66
C GLY A 57 3.72 6.48 -3.91
N GLY A 58 4.02 6.65 -2.62
CA GLY A 58 3.48 7.76 -1.81
C GLY A 58 4.03 9.12 -2.22
N GLY A 59 5.30 9.19 -2.67
CA GLY A 59 5.93 10.44 -3.10
C GLY A 59 5.54 10.92 -4.51
N ILE A 60 5.07 10.02 -5.39
CA ILE A 60 4.74 10.37 -6.78
C ILE A 60 3.49 11.27 -6.94
N PRO A 61 2.36 11.06 -6.25
CA PRO A 61 1.14 11.82 -6.46
C PRO A 61 1.29 13.34 -6.35
N PRO A 62 2.03 13.91 -5.38
CA PRO A 62 2.26 15.36 -5.33
C PRO A 62 2.99 15.91 -6.54
N LEU A 63 3.91 15.13 -7.13
CA LEU A 63 4.63 15.52 -8.34
C LEU A 63 3.72 15.46 -9.58
N LEU A 64 2.88 14.43 -9.68
CA LEU A 64 1.87 14.32 -10.74
C LEU A 64 0.86 15.47 -10.65
N PHE A 65 0.51 15.91 -9.45
CA PHE A 65 -0.31 17.10 -9.25
C PHE A 65 0.35 18.35 -9.81
N LEU A 66 1.63 18.59 -9.48
CA LEU A 66 2.37 19.74 -10.01
C LEU A 66 2.46 19.72 -11.54
N LEU A 67 2.72 18.55 -12.13
CA LEU A 67 2.73 18.40 -13.59
C LEU A 67 1.35 18.66 -14.20
N GLY A 68 0.29 18.14 -13.60
CA GLY A 68 -1.08 18.37 -14.04
C GLY A 68 -1.46 19.86 -14.00
N MET A 69 -1.10 20.54 -12.91
CA MET A 69 -1.29 21.99 -12.79
C MET A 69 -0.51 22.77 -13.85
N ALA A 70 0.73 22.37 -14.14
CA ALA A 70 1.55 23.03 -15.15
C ALA A 70 1.00 22.86 -16.58
N TRP A 71 0.40 21.72 -16.89
CA TRP A 71 -0.09 21.40 -18.24
C TRP A 71 -1.53 21.86 -18.49
N PHE A 72 -2.40 21.66 -17.52
CA PHE A 72 -3.84 21.91 -17.67
C PHE A 72 -4.33 23.19 -16.97
N ASN A 73 -3.51 23.75 -16.09
CA ASN A 73 -3.87 24.92 -15.26
C ASN A 73 -5.23 24.75 -14.53
N ASP A 74 -5.57 23.51 -14.18
CA ASP A 74 -6.81 23.12 -13.52
C ASP A 74 -6.50 22.20 -12.31
N TRP A 75 -7.09 22.52 -11.17
CA TRP A 75 -6.92 21.72 -9.95
C TRP A 75 -7.49 20.30 -10.06
N HIS A 76 -8.46 20.07 -10.94
CA HIS A 76 -8.98 18.71 -11.20
C HIS A 76 -7.90 17.78 -11.76
N ALA A 77 -6.87 18.31 -12.36
CA ALA A 77 -5.72 17.54 -12.83
C ALA A 77 -5.02 16.77 -11.70
N ALA A 78 -5.13 17.24 -10.44
CA ALA A 78 -4.70 16.53 -9.25
C ALA A 78 -5.35 15.15 -9.09
N LEU A 79 -6.54 14.97 -9.60
CA LEU A 79 -7.30 13.72 -9.53
C LEU A 79 -7.10 12.88 -10.79
N TYR A 80 -7.17 13.49 -11.97
CA TYR A 80 -7.11 12.77 -13.25
C TYR A 80 -5.73 12.19 -13.57
N MET A 81 -4.66 12.92 -13.29
CA MET A 81 -3.31 12.47 -13.61
C MET A 81 -2.90 11.23 -12.80
N PRO A 82 -3.01 11.22 -11.45
CA PRO A 82 -2.73 10.01 -10.68
C PRO A 82 -3.68 8.85 -11.01
N ALA A 83 -4.97 9.13 -11.25
CA ALA A 83 -5.95 8.10 -11.60
C ALA A 83 -5.61 7.43 -12.94
N PHE A 84 -5.24 8.21 -13.95
CA PHE A 84 -4.81 7.67 -15.24
C PHE A 84 -3.57 6.78 -15.11
N CYS A 85 -2.54 7.25 -14.38
CA CYS A 85 -1.35 6.45 -14.11
C CYS A 85 -1.70 5.16 -13.34
N ALA A 86 -2.58 5.23 -12.35
CA ALA A 86 -3.02 4.07 -11.59
C ALA A 86 -3.73 3.04 -12.48
N ILE A 87 -4.58 3.48 -13.41
CA ILE A 87 -5.25 2.59 -14.38
C ILE A 87 -4.24 1.88 -15.27
N LEU A 88 -3.25 2.61 -15.81
CA LEU A 88 -2.21 2.01 -16.64
C LEU A 88 -1.40 0.96 -15.87
N VAL A 89 -1.00 1.27 -14.65
CA VAL A 89 -0.26 0.33 -13.78
C VAL A 89 -1.14 -0.88 -13.42
N ALA A 90 -2.43 -0.68 -13.16
CA ALA A 90 -3.37 -1.76 -12.89
C ALA A 90 -3.52 -2.70 -14.10
N LEU A 91 -3.66 -2.17 -15.32
CA LEU A 91 -3.71 -2.95 -16.55
C LEU A 91 -2.41 -3.73 -16.79
N PHE A 92 -1.27 -3.08 -16.56
CA PHE A 92 0.03 -3.74 -16.64
C PHE A 92 0.16 -4.88 -15.61
N ALA A 93 -0.20 -4.63 -14.36
CA ALA A 93 -0.18 -5.63 -13.31
C ALA A 93 -1.12 -6.81 -13.65
N PHE A 94 -2.34 -6.54 -14.11
CA PHE A 94 -3.28 -7.57 -14.53
C PHE A 94 -2.74 -8.46 -15.66
N ALA A 95 -2.03 -7.88 -16.62
CA ALA A 95 -1.44 -8.60 -17.74
C ALA A 95 -0.22 -9.45 -17.32
N MET A 96 0.62 -8.93 -16.43
CA MET A 96 1.93 -9.51 -16.10
C MET A 96 1.92 -10.37 -14.83
N MET A 97 1.12 -10.03 -13.83
CA MET A 97 1.13 -10.76 -12.56
C MET A 97 0.43 -12.13 -12.68
N ARG A 98 1.01 -13.10 -12.00
CA ARG A 98 0.42 -14.44 -11.81
C ARG A 98 0.37 -14.74 -10.32
N ASP A 99 -0.68 -15.42 -9.89
CA ASP A 99 -0.96 -15.66 -8.47
C ASP A 99 0.09 -16.59 -7.86
N THR A 100 0.33 -17.72 -8.50
CA THR A 100 1.25 -18.75 -8.01
C THR A 100 2.09 -19.34 -9.16
N PRO A 101 3.29 -19.90 -8.88
CA PRO A 101 4.06 -20.64 -9.87
C PRO A 101 3.28 -21.78 -10.53
N GLN A 102 2.48 -22.50 -9.72
CA GLN A 102 1.65 -23.62 -10.19
C GLN A 102 0.63 -23.17 -11.25
N SER A 103 0.11 -21.95 -11.17
CA SER A 103 -0.77 -21.40 -12.20
C SER A 103 -0.11 -21.20 -13.57
N CYS A 104 1.24 -21.23 -13.59
CA CYS A 104 2.07 -21.17 -14.80
C CYS A 104 2.65 -22.54 -15.19
N GLY A 105 2.25 -23.63 -14.52
CA GLY A 105 2.80 -24.96 -14.75
C GLY A 105 4.21 -25.19 -14.18
N LEU A 106 4.63 -24.32 -13.23
CA LEU A 106 5.91 -24.45 -12.54
C LEU A 106 5.71 -25.19 -11.19
N PRO A 107 6.74 -25.88 -10.69
CA PRO A 107 6.68 -26.49 -9.37
C PRO A 107 6.57 -25.42 -8.26
N PRO A 108 6.07 -25.78 -7.06
CA PRO A 108 6.10 -24.90 -5.89
C PRO A 108 7.53 -24.42 -5.60
N ILE A 109 7.67 -23.23 -5.03
CA ILE A 109 8.98 -22.65 -4.73
C ILE A 109 9.76 -23.48 -3.70
N GLU A 110 9.06 -24.11 -2.77
CA GLU A 110 9.60 -24.99 -1.74
C GLU A 110 10.28 -26.21 -2.36
N GLU A 111 9.65 -26.82 -3.37
CA GLU A 111 10.21 -27.95 -4.12
C GLU A 111 11.39 -27.50 -5.00
N TYR A 112 11.25 -26.39 -5.73
CA TYR A 112 12.28 -25.87 -6.63
C TYR A 112 13.57 -25.47 -5.89
N LYS A 113 13.45 -24.85 -4.70
CA LYS A 113 14.59 -24.41 -3.89
C LYS A 113 15.01 -25.42 -2.82
N ASN A 114 14.27 -26.50 -2.63
CA ASN A 114 14.44 -27.48 -1.55
C ASN A 114 14.52 -26.77 -0.17
N ASP A 115 13.62 -25.83 0.07
CA ASP A 115 13.55 -24.99 1.26
C ASP A 115 12.17 -25.10 1.91
N TYR A 116 11.96 -26.24 2.59
CA TYR A 116 10.71 -26.49 3.29
C TYR A 116 10.77 -25.90 4.70
N PRO A 117 9.69 -25.21 5.17
CA PRO A 117 9.55 -24.86 6.56
C PRO A 117 9.58 -26.11 7.47
N ASP A 118 10.11 -25.97 8.69
CA ASP A 118 10.18 -27.08 9.66
C ASP A 118 8.79 -27.68 9.97
N ASP A 119 7.73 -26.87 9.86
CA ASP A 119 6.32 -27.25 10.09
C ASP A 119 5.53 -27.41 8.78
N TYR A 120 6.20 -27.70 7.67
CA TYR A 120 5.52 -27.81 6.37
C TYR A 120 4.52 -28.96 6.35
N ASN A 121 3.26 -28.64 6.15
CA ASN A 121 2.18 -29.60 6.01
C ASN A 121 1.29 -29.22 4.82
N GLU A 122 1.52 -29.85 3.69
CA GLU A 122 0.80 -29.62 2.44
C GLU A 122 -0.73 -29.79 2.57
N LYS A 123 -1.16 -30.71 3.45
CA LYS A 123 -2.59 -30.95 3.69
C LYS A 123 -3.25 -29.85 4.51
N ALA A 124 -2.52 -29.18 5.39
CA ALA A 124 -3.06 -28.11 6.23
C ALA A 124 -3.39 -26.85 5.42
N GLU A 125 -2.66 -26.54 4.34
CA GLU A 125 -2.96 -25.42 3.47
C GLU A 125 -4.24 -25.61 2.65
N GLN A 126 -4.61 -26.85 2.32
CA GLN A 126 -5.78 -27.14 1.49
C GLN A 126 -7.08 -27.34 2.31
N GLU A 127 -6.98 -27.65 3.59
CA GLU A 127 -8.13 -28.04 4.42
C GLU A 127 -8.69 -26.92 5.31
N LEU A 128 -7.92 -25.84 5.56
CA LEU A 128 -8.34 -24.79 6.48
C LEU A 128 -9.05 -23.63 5.77
N THR A 129 -10.27 -23.33 6.24
CA THR A 129 -10.97 -22.11 5.79
C THR A 129 -10.35 -20.86 6.42
N ALA A 130 -10.45 -19.72 5.72
CA ALA A 130 -9.95 -18.43 6.22
C ALA A 130 -10.45 -18.10 7.65
N LYS A 131 -11.69 -18.49 7.98
CA LYS A 131 -12.27 -18.33 9.32
C LYS A 131 -11.54 -19.20 10.37
N GLN A 132 -11.21 -20.42 10.03
CA GLN A 132 -10.47 -21.32 10.92
C GLN A 132 -9.05 -20.84 11.16
N ILE A 133 -8.35 -20.41 10.11
CA ILE A 133 -7.03 -19.80 10.21
C ILE A 133 -7.07 -18.58 11.14
N PHE A 134 -8.03 -17.68 10.95
CA PHE A 134 -8.16 -16.49 11.78
C PHE A 134 -8.41 -16.83 13.26
N MET A 135 -9.34 -17.78 13.54
CA MET A 135 -9.71 -18.13 14.90
C MET A 135 -8.63 -18.95 15.63
N GLN A 136 -7.90 -19.82 14.91
CA GLN A 136 -6.95 -20.75 15.52
C GLN A 136 -5.53 -20.17 15.61
N TYR A 137 -5.10 -19.37 14.62
CA TYR A 137 -3.72 -18.91 14.51
C TYR A 137 -3.56 -17.40 14.74
N VAL A 138 -4.52 -16.59 14.33
CA VAL A 138 -4.40 -15.12 14.45
C VAL A 138 -4.86 -14.64 15.82
N LEU A 139 -6.08 -14.99 16.22
CA LEU A 139 -6.66 -14.52 17.50
C LEU A 139 -5.87 -14.94 18.75
N PRO A 140 -5.39 -16.20 18.88
CA PRO A 140 -4.66 -16.62 20.08
C PRO A 140 -3.23 -16.07 20.15
N ASN A 141 -2.69 -15.56 19.04
CA ASN A 141 -1.30 -15.12 18.98
C ASN A 141 -1.10 -13.75 19.60
N LYS A 142 -0.66 -13.71 20.85
CA LYS A 142 -0.43 -12.47 21.60
C LYS A 142 0.60 -11.55 20.94
N LEU A 143 1.62 -12.12 20.24
CA LEU A 143 2.64 -11.33 19.56
C LEU A 143 2.04 -10.50 18.43
N LEU A 144 1.10 -11.06 17.66
CA LEU A 144 0.38 -10.31 16.62
C LEU A 144 -0.40 -9.13 17.19
N TRP A 145 -1.01 -9.28 18.36
CA TRP A 145 -1.72 -8.20 19.03
C TRP A 145 -0.79 -7.08 19.50
N TYR A 146 0.37 -7.41 20.08
CA TYR A 146 1.36 -6.39 20.45
C TYR A 146 1.86 -5.62 19.23
N ILE A 147 2.16 -6.31 18.12
CA ILE A 147 2.56 -5.67 16.88
C ILE A 147 1.43 -4.80 16.31
N ALA A 148 0.18 -5.28 16.33
CA ALA A 148 -0.98 -4.51 15.85
C ALA A 148 -1.17 -3.21 16.64
N ILE A 149 -1.09 -3.27 17.98
CA ILE A 149 -1.22 -2.09 18.85
C ILE A 149 -0.05 -1.11 18.60
N ALA A 150 1.18 -1.61 18.51
CA ALA A 150 2.34 -0.77 18.19
C ALA A 150 2.16 -0.06 16.84
N ASN A 151 1.66 -0.78 15.82
CA ASN A 151 1.38 -0.20 14.51
C ASN A 151 0.33 0.92 14.55
N VAL A 152 -0.69 0.83 15.40
CA VAL A 152 -1.68 1.92 15.57
C VAL A 152 -0.97 3.23 15.91
N PHE A 153 -0.06 3.23 16.87
CA PHE A 153 0.67 4.44 17.27
C PHE A 153 1.64 4.93 16.18
N VAL A 154 2.35 4.01 15.53
CA VAL A 154 3.27 4.37 14.43
C VAL A 154 2.50 5.02 13.27
N TYR A 155 1.39 4.42 12.85
CA TYR A 155 0.59 4.95 11.76
C TYR A 155 -0.15 6.24 12.12
N LEU A 156 -0.60 6.38 13.36
CA LEU A 156 -1.19 7.63 13.85
C LEU A 156 -0.21 8.80 13.67
N LEU A 157 1.03 8.62 14.11
CA LEU A 157 2.07 9.65 13.94
C LEU A 157 2.42 9.88 12.47
N ARG A 158 2.64 8.81 11.71
CA ARG A 158 3.03 8.90 10.31
C ARG A 158 1.97 9.64 9.47
N TYR A 159 0.73 9.20 9.51
CA TYR A 159 -0.34 9.82 8.73
C TYR A 159 -0.72 11.20 9.28
N GLY A 160 -0.67 11.41 10.60
CA GLY A 160 -0.87 12.73 11.17
C GLY A 160 0.11 13.76 10.62
N ILE A 161 1.40 13.40 10.48
CA ILE A 161 2.40 14.28 9.86
C ILE A 161 2.13 14.42 8.36
N LEU A 162 1.92 13.32 7.63
CA LEU A 162 1.71 13.35 6.18
C LEU A 162 0.49 14.18 5.76
N ASP A 163 -0.64 13.98 6.44
CA ASP A 163 -1.90 14.62 6.05
C ASP A 163 -1.92 16.11 6.41
N TRP A 164 -1.30 16.49 7.54
CA TRP A 164 -1.35 17.87 8.04
C TRP A 164 -0.15 18.73 7.66
N SER A 165 1.00 18.13 7.32
CA SER A 165 2.20 18.91 7.01
C SER A 165 2.05 19.84 5.79
N PRO A 166 1.41 19.46 4.67
CA PRO A 166 1.22 20.36 3.55
C PRO A 166 0.35 21.57 3.91
N THR A 167 -0.71 21.34 4.68
CA THR A 167 -1.58 22.42 5.18
C THR A 167 -0.84 23.35 6.13
N TYR A 168 -0.09 22.80 7.08
CA TYR A 168 0.74 23.57 8.00
C TYR A 168 1.80 24.41 7.28
N LEU A 169 2.50 23.82 6.31
CA LEU A 169 3.52 24.54 5.53
C LEU A 169 2.91 25.69 4.71
N LYS A 170 1.72 25.47 4.16
CA LYS A 170 1.02 26.50 3.38
C LYS A 170 0.43 27.61 4.26
N GLU A 171 -0.31 27.25 5.31
CA GLU A 171 -1.08 28.21 6.10
C GLU A 171 -0.25 28.93 7.17
N VAL A 172 0.67 28.21 7.83
CA VAL A 172 1.45 28.77 8.94
C VAL A 172 2.81 29.29 8.48
N LYS A 173 3.47 28.57 7.57
CA LYS A 173 4.81 28.93 7.06
C LYS A 173 4.77 29.67 5.75
N HIS A 174 3.60 29.83 5.13
CA HIS A 174 3.39 30.55 3.87
C HIS A 174 4.27 30.05 2.72
N PHE A 175 4.55 28.74 2.71
CA PHE A 175 5.30 28.14 1.61
C PHE A 175 4.45 28.07 0.35
N ALA A 176 5.10 28.28 -0.80
CA ALA A 176 4.48 28.07 -2.09
C ALA A 176 4.12 26.58 -2.28
N LEU A 177 3.13 26.30 -3.12
CA LEU A 177 2.59 24.95 -3.33
C LEU A 177 3.65 23.96 -3.81
N ASP A 178 4.53 24.40 -4.69
CA ASP A 178 5.66 23.63 -5.20
C ASP A 178 6.59 23.18 -4.08
N LYS A 179 6.97 24.07 -3.18
CA LYS A 179 7.83 23.76 -2.02
C LYS A 179 7.18 22.79 -1.05
N SER A 180 5.87 22.91 -0.82
CA SER A 180 5.11 21.99 0.03
C SER A 180 5.05 20.57 -0.57
N SER A 181 4.85 20.48 -1.89
CA SER A 181 4.83 19.21 -2.62
C SER A 181 6.21 18.54 -2.63
N TRP A 182 7.28 19.31 -2.82
CA TRP A 182 8.65 18.80 -2.72
C TRP A 182 9.00 18.35 -1.30
N ALA A 183 8.55 19.04 -0.27
CA ALA A 183 8.77 18.64 1.12
C ALA A 183 8.10 17.30 1.42
N TYR A 184 6.87 17.08 0.95
CA TYR A 184 6.16 15.81 1.07
C TYR A 184 6.90 14.68 0.34
N PHE A 185 7.31 14.91 -0.91
CA PHE A 185 8.09 13.97 -1.69
C PHE A 185 9.38 13.56 -0.96
N LEU A 186 10.17 14.53 -0.47
CA LEU A 186 11.40 14.26 0.26
C LEU A 186 11.18 13.50 1.55
N TYR A 187 10.09 13.76 2.26
CA TYR A 187 9.71 13.01 3.45
C TYR A 187 9.49 11.51 3.15
N GLU A 188 8.74 11.20 2.10
CA GLU A 188 8.50 9.81 1.69
C GLU A 188 9.80 9.12 1.24
N TYR A 189 10.62 9.81 0.45
CA TYR A 189 11.89 9.25 -0.02
C TYR A 189 12.92 9.06 1.09
N ALA A 190 12.91 9.91 2.11
CA ALA A 190 13.75 9.73 3.30
C ALA A 190 13.41 8.46 4.10
N GLY A 191 12.21 7.91 3.91
CA GLY A 191 11.80 6.63 4.50
C GLY A 191 12.42 5.39 3.82
N ILE A 192 12.91 5.51 2.59
CA ILE A 192 13.45 4.37 1.82
C ILE A 192 14.63 3.68 2.53
N PRO A 193 15.68 4.38 2.99
CA PRO A 193 16.80 3.74 3.68
C PRO A 193 16.37 2.95 4.93
N VAL A 194 15.37 3.48 5.67
CA VAL A 194 14.82 2.83 6.87
C VAL A 194 14.03 1.58 6.51
N SER A 195 13.36 1.58 5.37
CA SER A 195 12.55 0.42 4.91
C SER A 195 13.43 -0.74 4.42
N TYR A 196 14.68 -0.45 4.05
CA TYR A 196 15.63 -1.45 3.55
C TYR A 196 16.48 -2.09 4.67
N THR A 197 16.64 -1.43 5.80
CA THR A 197 17.37 -1.95 6.97
C THR A 197 16.49 -2.78 7.88
#